data_02702ae869147c7fd9cf7515216a1859
#
_entry.id   02702ae869147c7fd9cf7515216a1859
#
_cell.length_a   1.000
_cell.length_b   1.000
_cell.length_c   1.000
_cell.angle_alpha   90.00
_cell.angle_beta   90.00
_cell.angle_gamma   90.00
#
_symmetry.space_group_name_H-M   'P 1'
#
loop_
_entity.id
_entity.type
_entity.pdbx_description
1 polymer ?
#
loop_
_entity_poly.entity_id
_entity_poly.type
_entity_poly.pdbx_seq_one_letter_code
_entity_poly.pdbx_strand_id
1 'polypeptide(L)' 'MELKPCKCGSTDIELRLAVRVKSDKGAYCYQCKECGKAAYAWAESEDIAAEIWNDTMR' A
#
# COMPACT_ATOMS: atom_id res chain seq x y z
N MET A 1 -1.48 12.19 -3.07
CA MET A 1 -0.89 11.46 -4.21
C MET A 1 -1.88 10.44 -4.75
N GLU A 2 -2.04 10.41 -6.04
CA GLU A 2 -2.93 9.45 -6.66
C GLU A 2 -2.31 8.06 -6.70
N LEU A 3 -3.12 7.05 -6.42
CA LEU A 3 -2.69 5.67 -6.50
C LEU A 3 -2.92 5.12 -7.91
N LYS A 4 -1.93 4.42 -8.42
CA LYS A 4 -2.08 3.73 -9.68
C LYS A 4 -3.04 2.55 -9.52
N PRO A 5 -3.79 2.19 -10.56
CA PRO A 5 -4.63 1.00 -10.50
C PRO A 5 -3.76 -0.24 -10.35
N CYS A 6 -4.31 -1.26 -9.70
CA CYS A 6 -3.61 -2.53 -9.55
C CYS A 6 -3.40 -3.16 -10.93
N LYS A 7 -2.38 -3.99 -11.04
CA LYS A 7 -2.09 -4.69 -12.28
C LYS A 7 -3.20 -5.66 -12.71
N CYS A 8 -4.08 -6.00 -11.78
CA CYS A 8 -5.26 -6.82 -12.11
C CYS A 8 -6.37 -5.98 -12.75
N GLY A 9 -6.20 -4.68 -12.82
CA GLY A 9 -7.17 -3.78 -13.42
C GLY A 9 -8.09 -3.09 -12.44
N SER A 10 -8.04 -3.46 -11.17
CA SER A 10 -8.90 -2.87 -10.15
C SER A 10 -8.34 -1.55 -9.62
N THR A 11 -9.23 -0.61 -9.35
CA THR A 11 -8.84 0.65 -8.69
C THR A 11 -9.25 0.65 -7.22
N ASP A 12 -9.78 -0.46 -6.74
CA ASP A 12 -10.24 -0.58 -5.36
C ASP A 12 -9.08 -0.94 -4.43
N ILE A 13 -8.36 0.08 -4.02
CA ILE A 13 -7.15 -0.04 -3.22
C ILE A 13 -7.43 0.47 -1.81
N GLU A 14 -7.02 -0.28 -0.80
CA GLU A 14 -7.23 0.12 0.58
C GLU A 14 -5.92 0.29 1.32
N LEU A 15 -5.92 1.16 2.32
CA LEU A 15 -4.78 1.34 3.21
C LEU A 15 -4.86 0.33 4.35
N ARG A 16 -3.80 -0.42 4.52
CA ARG A 16 -3.70 -1.41 5.59
C ARG A 16 -2.73 -0.93 6.66
N LEU A 17 -3.04 -1.26 7.90
CA LEU A 17 -2.19 -0.94 9.04
C LEU A 17 -1.70 -2.25 9.66
N ALA A 18 -0.39 -2.35 9.88
CA ALA A 18 0.18 -3.51 10.56
C ALA A 18 0.01 -3.33 12.06
N VAL A 19 -0.87 -4.10 12.67
CA VAL A 19 -1.22 -3.95 14.09
C VAL A 19 -0.19 -4.61 15.01
N ARG A 20 0.73 -5.39 14.47
CA ARG A 20 1.70 -6.15 15.26
C ARG A 20 3.10 -5.58 15.30
N VAL A 21 3.31 -4.45 14.67
CA VAL A 21 4.64 -3.83 14.63
C VAL A 21 4.77 -2.91 15.83
N LYS A 22 5.70 -3.22 16.72
CA LYS A 22 6.00 -2.37 17.89
C LYS A 22 6.93 -1.23 17.53
N SER A 23 6.89 -0.80 16.31
CA SER A 23 7.74 0.27 15.82
C SER A 23 6.97 1.57 15.77
N ASP A 24 7.58 2.62 16.26
CA ASP A 24 7.02 3.97 16.18
C ASP A 24 7.10 4.52 14.76
N LYS A 25 7.67 3.76 13.85
CA LYS A 25 7.90 4.20 12.48
C LYS A 25 6.76 3.87 11.53
N GLY A 26 5.60 3.55 12.06
CA GLY A 26 4.43 3.30 11.25
C GLY A 26 4.50 2.00 10.45
N ALA A 27 3.37 1.60 9.95
CA ALA A 27 3.28 0.37 9.17
C ALA A 27 2.09 0.49 8.23
N TYR A 28 2.21 1.40 7.27
CA TYR A 28 1.18 1.65 6.28
C TYR A 28 1.51 0.91 5.00
N CYS A 29 0.51 0.28 4.42
CA CYS A 29 0.70 -0.46 3.17
C CYS A 29 -0.62 -0.45 2.40
N TYR A 30 -0.55 -0.14 1.12
CA TYR A 30 -1.73 -0.23 0.27
C TYR A 30 -1.87 -1.63 -0.29
N GLN A 31 -3.10 -2.07 -0.41
CA GLN A 31 -3.41 -3.41 -0.91
C GLN A 31 -4.64 -3.37 -1.81
N CYS A 32 -4.60 -4.11 -2.88
CA CYS A 32 -5.75 -4.27 -3.77
C CYS A 32 -6.79 -5.18 -3.11
N LYS A 33 -8.05 -4.77 -3.14
CA LYS A 33 -9.14 -5.57 -2.58
C LYS A 33 -9.57 -6.71 -3.51
N GLU A 34 -9.28 -6.58 -4.78
CA GLU A 34 -9.71 -7.59 -5.78
C GLU A 34 -8.79 -8.81 -5.78
N CYS A 35 -7.50 -8.60 -6.03
CA CYS A 35 -6.56 -9.71 -6.17
C CYS A 35 -5.73 -9.95 -4.90
N GLY A 36 -5.82 -9.06 -3.92
CA GLY A 36 -5.08 -9.19 -2.68
C GLY A 36 -3.61 -8.77 -2.77
N LYS A 37 -3.19 -8.21 -3.91
CA LYS A 37 -1.81 -7.79 -4.07
C LYS A 37 -1.51 -6.57 -3.21
N ALA A 38 -0.43 -6.64 -2.45
CA ALA A 38 0.01 -5.55 -1.58
C ALA A 38 1.29 -4.93 -2.10
N ALA A 39 1.62 -3.72 -1.60
CA ALA A 39 2.89 -3.10 -1.91
C ALA A 39 4.04 -3.95 -1.37
N TYR A 40 5.22 -3.78 -1.95
CA TYR A 40 6.37 -4.63 -1.61
C TYR A 40 6.97 -4.34 -0.23
N ALA A 41 6.61 -3.22 0.39
CA ALA A 41 7.16 -2.83 1.69
C ALA A 41 6.15 -2.02 2.50
N TRP A 42 6.40 -1.92 3.79
CA TRP A 42 5.62 -1.08 4.70
C TRP A 42 6.23 0.31 4.76
N ALA A 43 5.40 1.32 4.94
CA ALA A 43 5.79 2.71 4.91
C ALA A 43 5.55 3.40 6.25
N GLU A 44 6.25 4.49 6.49
CA GLU A 44 6.11 5.26 7.73
C GLU A 44 4.89 6.18 7.71
N SER A 45 4.35 6.48 6.55
CA SER A 45 3.19 7.35 6.41
C SER A 45 2.37 6.96 5.19
N GLU A 46 1.16 7.52 5.08
CA GLU A 46 0.31 7.29 3.93
C GLU A 46 0.96 7.77 2.63
N ASP A 47 1.64 8.92 2.67
CA ASP A 47 2.29 9.45 1.48
C ASP A 47 3.38 8.52 0.97
N ILE A 48 4.20 8.01 1.89
CA ILE A 48 5.25 7.07 1.53
C ILE A 48 4.64 5.74 1.07
N ALA A 49 3.56 5.32 1.72
CA ALA A 49 2.85 4.12 1.30
C ALA A 49 2.32 4.25 -0.13
N ALA A 50 1.80 5.41 -0.49
CA ALA A 50 1.32 5.68 -1.84
C ALA A 50 2.47 5.62 -2.86
N GLU A 51 3.61 6.17 -2.51
CA GLU A 51 4.80 6.09 -3.36
C GLU A 51 5.24 4.65 -3.58
N ILE A 52 5.27 3.87 -2.51
CA ILE A 52 5.66 2.46 -2.59
C ILE A 52 4.67 1.68 -3.44
N TRP A 53 3.38 1.93 -3.24
CA TRP A 53 2.35 1.29 -4.05
C TRP A 53 2.51 1.60 -5.54
N ASN A 54 2.69 2.88 -5.86
CA ASN A 54 2.87 3.30 -7.25
C ASN A 54 4.12 2.69 -7.88
N ASP A 55 5.18 2.55 -7.08
CA ASP A 55 6.41 1.92 -7.53
C ASP A 55 6.19 0.42 -7.77
N THR A 56 5.42 -0.22 -6.90
CA THR A 56 5.08 -1.64 -7.05
C THR A 56 4.26 -1.89 -8.32
N MET A 57 3.41 -0.93 -8.69
CA MET A 57 2.54 -1.03 -9.86
C MET A 57 3.18 -0.49 -11.16
N ARG A 58 4.44 -0.16 -11.10
CA ARG A 58 5.15 0.37 -12.24
C ARG A 58 5.29 -0.62 -13.38
#